data_02f50d474889b2439c74b24cbbd9b11e
#
_entry.id   02f50d474889b2439c74b24cbbd9b11e
#
_cell.length_a   1.000
_cell.length_b   1.000
_cell.length_c   1.000
_cell.angle_alpha   90.00
_cell.angle_beta   90.00
_cell.angle_gamma   90.00
#
_symmetry.space_group_name_H-M   'P 1'
#
loop_
_entity.id
_entity.type
_entity.pdbx_description
1 polymer ?
#
loop_
_entity_poly.entity_id
_entity_poly.type
_entity_poly.pdbx_seq_one_letter_code
_entity_poly.pdbx_strand_id
1 'polypeptide(L)'
;PPNEETAHRTSPTNIGMMLISSLTAWRLGHIGLNELEMRLRNALDTIDRLERYRGHILNWYETRTLAALEPRYVSTVDSGNLAVSLITVTQALRDAQNAPPVGLDLWHGLEDTIGLLTGALDALDSEAARGIRTTLATMRETAERAWDNEPEWIWAIEDLITIDMQRLREQAGLLAESAAENNIAALRDVQTWLERLEHHLLGMRRDLRIFAPWTERLASPPSGCAEIAARVAALMTYGMTSPVGAGEAQALDALDAFSRDAVPDAVREWIQDLRAAIAE
;
A
#
# COMPACT_ATOMS: atom_id res chain seq x y z
N PRO A 1 24.38 8.71 -18.78
CA PRO A 1 24.78 9.91 -19.56
C PRO A 1 24.73 11.14 -18.67
N PRO A 2 25.65 12.11 -18.81
CA PRO A 2 25.73 13.22 -17.87
C PRO A 2 24.65 14.29 -17.99
N ASN A 3 23.58 14.10 -18.77
CA ASN A 3 22.46 15.03 -18.92
C ASN A 3 21.17 14.22 -19.16
N GLU A 4 20.63 13.60 -18.12
CA GLU A 4 19.26 13.10 -18.15
C GLU A 4 18.29 14.29 -17.95
N GLU A 5 18.01 15.03 -19.02
CA GLU A 5 16.91 15.96 -19.02
C GLU A 5 15.59 15.19 -19.08
N THR A 6 14.79 15.31 -18.03
CA THR A 6 13.43 14.74 -18.02
C THR A 6 12.58 15.44 -19.08
N ALA A 7 12.06 14.71 -20.05
CA ALA A 7 11.17 15.23 -21.07
C ALA A 7 9.80 15.54 -20.43
N HIS A 8 9.50 16.83 -20.22
CA HIS A 8 8.22 17.27 -19.64
C HIS A 8 7.11 17.28 -20.69
N ARG A 9 6.84 16.12 -21.30
CA ARG A 9 5.76 15.96 -22.27
C ARG A 9 5.07 14.62 -22.12
N THR A 10 3.77 14.58 -22.44
CA THR A 10 2.96 13.37 -22.44
C THR A 10 2.08 13.28 -23.68
N SER A 11 1.66 12.07 -24.05
CA SER A 11 0.72 11.76 -25.12
C SER A 11 -0.46 10.94 -24.57
N PRO A 12 -1.57 10.80 -25.33
CA PRO A 12 -2.67 9.93 -24.93
C PRO A 12 -2.23 8.48 -24.69
N THR A 13 -1.28 7.94 -25.46
CA THR A 13 -0.68 6.62 -25.21
C THR A 13 0.04 6.58 -23.87
N ASN A 14 0.89 7.58 -23.55
CA ASN A 14 1.61 7.61 -22.29
C ASN A 14 0.66 7.70 -21.09
N ILE A 15 -0.42 8.47 -21.20
CA ILE A 15 -1.47 8.57 -20.19
C ILE A 15 -2.15 7.20 -20.00
N GLY A 16 -2.53 6.55 -21.10
CA GLY A 16 -3.12 5.20 -21.06
C GLY A 16 -2.20 4.18 -20.39
N MET A 17 -0.91 4.19 -20.74
CA MET A 17 0.09 3.31 -20.13
C MET A 17 0.26 3.57 -18.63
N MET A 18 0.23 4.83 -18.19
CA MET A 18 0.30 5.17 -16.77
C MET A 18 -0.92 4.65 -15.99
N LEU A 19 -2.14 4.76 -16.56
CA LEU A 19 -3.34 4.20 -15.96
C LEU A 19 -3.24 2.67 -15.81
N ILE A 20 -2.82 1.97 -16.88
CA ILE A 20 -2.63 0.50 -16.86
C ILE A 20 -1.53 0.10 -15.88
N SER A 21 -0.41 0.85 -15.82
CA SER A 21 0.67 0.58 -14.86
C SER A 21 0.20 0.72 -13.41
N SER A 22 -0.63 1.70 -13.10
CA SER A 22 -1.21 1.87 -11.76
C SER A 22 -2.12 0.69 -11.39
N LEU A 23 -2.93 0.23 -12.35
CA LEU A 23 -3.77 -0.96 -12.22
C LEU A 23 -2.96 -2.22 -12.00
N THR A 24 -1.88 -2.39 -12.76
CA THR A 24 -0.97 -3.54 -12.64
C THR A 24 -0.29 -3.54 -11.28
N ALA A 25 0.20 -2.38 -10.81
CA ALA A 25 0.81 -2.25 -9.50
C ALA A 25 -0.16 -2.67 -8.37
N TRP A 26 -1.44 -2.31 -8.48
CA TRP A 26 -2.46 -2.77 -7.53
C TRP A 26 -2.70 -4.29 -7.63
N ARG A 27 -2.87 -4.84 -8.82
CA ARG A 27 -3.11 -6.28 -9.03
C ARG A 27 -1.94 -7.16 -8.60
N LEU A 28 -0.73 -6.63 -8.62
CA LEU A 28 0.47 -7.30 -8.12
C LEU A 28 0.76 -6.99 -6.63
N GLY A 29 -0.13 -6.25 -5.96
CA GLY A 29 0.00 -5.93 -4.55
C GLY A 29 1.08 -4.90 -4.19
N HIS A 30 1.67 -4.20 -5.16
CA HIS A 30 2.67 -3.17 -4.88
C HIS A 30 2.08 -1.86 -4.37
N ILE A 31 0.79 -1.62 -4.59
CA ILE A 31 0.01 -0.52 -4.01
C ILE A 31 -1.35 -1.02 -3.56
N GLY A 32 -1.92 -0.39 -2.53
CA GLY A 32 -3.24 -0.70 -2.04
C GLY A 32 -4.37 -0.03 -2.84
N LEU A 33 -5.61 -0.39 -2.51
CA LEU A 33 -6.80 0.09 -3.23
C LEU A 33 -6.99 1.61 -3.10
N ASN A 34 -6.74 2.17 -1.91
CA ASN A 34 -6.84 3.62 -1.71
C ASN A 34 -5.80 4.40 -2.53
N GLU A 35 -4.59 3.87 -2.68
CA GLU A 35 -3.58 4.51 -3.52
C GLU A 35 -3.93 4.39 -5.00
N LEU A 36 -4.46 3.26 -5.46
CA LEU A 36 -4.99 3.11 -6.82
C LEU A 36 -6.06 4.14 -7.10
N GLU A 37 -7.06 4.27 -6.22
CA GLU A 37 -8.14 5.26 -6.35
C GLU A 37 -7.59 6.67 -6.49
N MET A 38 -6.70 7.09 -5.61
CA MET A 38 -6.07 8.40 -5.65
C MET A 38 -5.30 8.67 -6.96
N ARG A 39 -4.52 7.68 -7.44
CA ARG A 39 -3.78 7.79 -8.70
C ARG A 39 -4.69 7.93 -9.91
N LEU A 40 -5.73 7.09 -9.99
CA LEU A 40 -6.69 7.14 -11.09
C LEU A 40 -7.51 8.42 -11.07
N ARG A 41 -8.00 8.86 -9.91
CA ARG A 41 -8.74 10.11 -9.76
C ARG A 41 -7.91 11.30 -10.21
N ASN A 42 -6.69 11.46 -9.70
CA ASN A 42 -5.79 12.55 -10.07
C ASN A 42 -5.48 12.58 -11.58
N ALA A 43 -5.32 11.39 -12.18
CA ALA A 43 -5.08 11.26 -13.61
C ALA A 43 -6.32 11.66 -14.42
N LEU A 44 -7.51 11.17 -14.06
CA LEU A 44 -8.76 11.49 -14.76
C LEU A 44 -9.12 12.98 -14.62
N ASP A 45 -8.99 13.56 -13.44
CA ASP A 45 -9.19 15.01 -13.19
C ASP A 45 -8.21 15.85 -14.02
N THR A 46 -7.00 15.36 -14.24
CA THR A 46 -6.01 16.03 -15.10
C THR A 46 -6.39 15.92 -16.57
N ILE A 47 -6.82 14.73 -17.02
CA ILE A 47 -7.30 14.50 -18.40
C ILE A 47 -8.49 15.41 -18.72
N ASP A 48 -9.39 15.65 -17.78
CA ASP A 48 -10.56 16.52 -17.99
C ASP A 48 -10.19 17.99 -18.21
N ARG A 49 -9.05 18.44 -17.73
CA ARG A 49 -8.52 19.80 -17.92
C ARG A 49 -7.74 19.98 -19.21
N LEU A 50 -7.39 18.90 -19.91
CA LEU A 50 -6.63 18.97 -21.15
C LEU A 50 -7.48 19.61 -22.27
N GLU A 51 -6.86 20.50 -23.06
CA GLU A 51 -7.46 21.04 -24.28
C GLU A 51 -7.81 19.90 -25.23
N ARG A 52 -9.01 19.98 -25.86
CA ARG A 52 -9.52 18.95 -26.77
C ARG A 52 -9.92 19.55 -28.11
N TYR A 53 -9.82 18.75 -29.16
CA TYR A 53 -10.36 19.06 -30.45
C TYR A 53 -11.52 18.12 -30.77
N ARG A 54 -12.76 18.62 -30.82
CA ARG A 54 -13.98 17.82 -31.07
C ARG A 54 -14.11 16.61 -30.15
N GLY A 55 -13.73 16.76 -28.88
CA GLY A 55 -13.74 15.69 -27.88
C GLY A 55 -12.49 14.82 -27.84
N HIS A 56 -11.62 14.88 -28.84
CA HIS A 56 -10.35 14.16 -28.86
C HIS A 56 -9.26 14.91 -28.12
N ILE A 57 -8.41 14.16 -27.41
CA ILE A 57 -7.19 14.66 -26.80
C ILE A 57 -6.14 14.84 -27.90
N LEU A 58 -5.40 15.98 -27.85
CA LEU A 58 -4.30 16.28 -28.77
C LEU A 58 -3.10 15.36 -28.51
N ASN A 59 -2.17 15.29 -29.48
CA ASN A 59 -1.11 14.31 -29.44
C ASN A 59 -0.06 14.55 -28.33
N TRP A 60 0.26 15.83 -28.04
CA TRP A 60 1.30 16.17 -27.07
C TRP A 60 0.90 17.31 -26.13
N TYR A 61 1.23 17.17 -24.84
CA TYR A 61 1.06 18.20 -23.81
C TYR A 61 2.33 18.36 -22.99
N GLU A 62 2.60 19.57 -22.56
CA GLU A 62 3.61 19.87 -21.54
C GLU A 62 3.05 19.47 -20.16
N THR A 63 3.80 18.67 -19.39
CA THR A 63 3.27 18.03 -18.16
C THR A 63 3.12 18.97 -16.98
N ARG A 64 3.84 20.11 -16.94
CA ARG A 64 3.78 21.09 -15.84
C ARG A 64 2.66 22.11 -16.02
N THR A 65 2.39 22.49 -17.29
CA THR A 65 1.43 23.54 -17.63
C THR A 65 0.14 22.99 -18.22
N LEU A 66 0.12 21.74 -18.65
CA LEU A 66 -0.95 21.07 -19.39
C LEU A 66 -1.24 21.72 -20.76
N ALA A 67 -0.37 22.61 -21.25
CA ALA A 67 -0.52 23.23 -22.55
C ALA A 67 -0.29 22.24 -23.68
N ALA A 68 -1.15 22.30 -24.71
CA ALA A 68 -0.96 21.52 -25.93
C ALA A 68 0.29 22.00 -26.68
N LEU A 69 1.13 21.06 -27.13
CA LEU A 69 2.38 21.33 -27.85
C LEU A 69 2.14 21.33 -29.38
N GLU A 70 2.92 22.14 -30.09
CA GLU A 70 2.92 22.15 -31.54
C GLU A 70 3.79 20.98 -32.11
N PRO A 71 3.42 20.42 -33.27
CA PRO A 71 2.21 20.68 -34.05
C PRO A 71 0.94 20.10 -33.39
N ARG A 72 -0.15 20.86 -33.36
CA ARG A 72 -1.43 20.45 -32.80
C ARG A 72 -2.16 19.52 -33.78
N TYR A 73 -2.28 18.26 -33.41
CA TYR A 73 -3.03 17.28 -34.18
C TYR A 73 -3.60 16.18 -33.27
N VAL A 74 -4.58 15.46 -33.77
CA VAL A 74 -5.13 14.26 -33.15
C VAL A 74 -4.50 13.03 -33.80
N SER A 75 -3.78 12.23 -33.01
CA SER A 75 -3.29 10.92 -33.44
C SER A 75 -4.41 9.89 -33.25
N THR A 76 -4.83 9.21 -34.30
CA THR A 76 -5.84 8.13 -34.20
C THR A 76 -5.32 6.93 -33.43
N VAL A 77 -4.02 6.62 -33.58
CA VAL A 77 -3.35 5.51 -32.84
C VAL A 77 -3.33 5.83 -31.35
N ASP A 78 -2.85 7.02 -30.95
CA ASP A 78 -2.77 7.40 -29.53
C ASP A 78 -4.17 7.50 -28.90
N SER A 79 -5.15 8.02 -29.63
CA SER A 79 -6.55 8.07 -29.18
C SER A 79 -7.11 6.66 -28.99
N GLY A 80 -6.80 5.72 -29.88
CA GLY A 80 -7.19 4.32 -29.77
C GLY A 80 -6.55 3.63 -28.56
N ASN A 81 -5.25 3.86 -28.31
CA ASN A 81 -4.53 3.31 -27.16
C ASN A 81 -5.12 3.83 -25.84
N LEU A 82 -5.41 5.13 -25.75
CA LEU A 82 -6.06 5.70 -24.56
C LEU A 82 -7.46 5.12 -24.35
N ALA A 83 -8.26 4.98 -25.43
CA ALA A 83 -9.61 4.44 -25.32
C ALA A 83 -9.60 2.99 -24.82
N VAL A 84 -8.72 2.13 -25.33
CA VAL A 84 -8.54 0.75 -24.84
C VAL A 84 -8.11 0.75 -23.38
N SER A 85 -7.17 1.62 -22.98
CA SER A 85 -6.72 1.74 -21.58
C SER A 85 -7.88 2.12 -20.66
N LEU A 86 -8.72 3.08 -21.04
CA LEU A 86 -9.89 3.50 -20.26
C LEU A 86 -10.95 2.39 -20.15
N ILE A 87 -11.17 1.62 -21.20
CA ILE A 87 -12.06 0.44 -21.18
C ILE A 87 -11.51 -0.60 -20.18
N THR A 88 -10.21 -0.87 -20.23
CA THR A 88 -9.55 -1.81 -19.31
C THR A 88 -9.66 -1.34 -17.87
N VAL A 89 -9.39 -0.06 -17.58
CA VAL A 89 -9.57 0.54 -16.25
C VAL A 89 -11.00 0.39 -15.77
N THR A 90 -11.98 0.70 -16.63
CA THR A 90 -13.41 0.58 -16.29
C THR A 90 -13.77 -0.85 -15.90
N GLN A 91 -13.31 -1.85 -16.66
CA GLN A 91 -13.56 -3.25 -16.32
C GLN A 91 -12.89 -3.68 -15.04
N ALA A 92 -11.64 -3.28 -14.83
CA ALA A 92 -10.90 -3.62 -13.62
C ALA A 92 -11.50 -2.97 -12.36
N LEU A 93 -12.04 -1.75 -12.46
CA LEU A 93 -12.76 -1.11 -11.34
C LEU A 93 -14.08 -1.82 -11.00
N ARG A 94 -14.77 -2.39 -12.02
CA ARG A 94 -15.95 -3.24 -11.78
C ARG A 94 -15.58 -4.53 -11.05
N ASP A 95 -14.47 -5.15 -11.45
CA ASP A 95 -13.97 -6.36 -10.80
C ASP A 95 -13.51 -6.05 -9.35
N ALA A 96 -12.90 -4.88 -9.13
CA ALA A 96 -12.45 -4.41 -7.81
C ALA A 96 -13.61 -4.24 -6.80
N GLN A 97 -14.84 -3.96 -7.26
CA GLN A 97 -16.00 -3.87 -6.35
C GLN A 97 -16.30 -5.17 -5.61
N ASN A 98 -15.83 -6.30 -6.14
CA ASN A 98 -16.04 -7.63 -5.56
C ASN A 98 -14.73 -8.24 -5.01
N ALA A 99 -13.62 -7.50 -5.08
CA ALA A 99 -12.34 -7.94 -4.54
C ALA A 99 -12.19 -7.49 -3.08
N PRO A 100 -11.44 -8.24 -2.26
CA PRO A 100 -11.10 -7.76 -0.92
C PRO A 100 -10.32 -6.45 -1.00
N PRO A 101 -10.70 -5.42 -0.23
CA PRO A 101 -9.99 -4.13 -0.25
C PRO A 101 -8.58 -4.24 0.33
N VAL A 102 -8.38 -5.17 1.26
CA VAL A 102 -7.07 -5.59 1.76
C VAL A 102 -6.96 -7.09 1.50
N GLY A 103 -6.04 -7.50 0.65
CA GLY A 103 -5.92 -8.89 0.20
C GLY A 103 -4.51 -9.44 0.31
N LEU A 104 -4.37 -10.75 0.07
CA LEU A 104 -3.08 -11.46 0.04
C LEU A 104 -2.10 -10.86 -0.97
N ASP A 105 -2.59 -10.26 -2.05
CA ASP A 105 -1.74 -9.63 -3.06
C ASP A 105 -0.79 -8.60 -2.42
N LEU A 106 -1.25 -7.84 -1.41
CA LEU A 106 -0.42 -6.87 -0.67
C LEU A 106 0.74 -7.54 0.08
N TRP A 107 0.52 -8.71 0.65
CA TRP A 107 1.57 -9.49 1.31
C TRP A 107 2.58 -10.04 0.31
N HIS A 108 2.14 -10.51 -0.85
CA HIS A 108 3.03 -10.93 -1.94
C HIS A 108 3.88 -9.75 -2.47
N GLY A 109 3.26 -8.59 -2.68
CA GLY A 109 3.98 -7.38 -3.08
C GLY A 109 4.99 -6.90 -2.01
N LEU A 110 4.69 -7.12 -0.72
CA LEU A 110 5.62 -6.88 0.38
C LEU A 110 6.83 -7.81 0.28
N GLU A 111 6.60 -9.12 0.04
CA GLU A 111 7.67 -10.10 -0.13
C GLU A 111 8.59 -9.76 -1.32
N ASP A 112 8.00 -9.37 -2.45
CA ASP A 112 8.76 -8.90 -3.62
C ASP A 112 9.66 -7.71 -3.26
N THR A 113 9.14 -6.74 -2.51
CA THR A 113 9.89 -5.56 -2.07
C THR A 113 11.03 -5.93 -1.12
N ILE A 114 10.79 -6.87 -0.17
CA ILE A 114 11.82 -7.45 0.71
C ILE A 114 12.90 -8.15 -0.13
N GLY A 115 12.51 -8.90 -1.15
CA GLY A 115 13.41 -9.57 -2.07
C GLY A 115 14.34 -8.60 -2.81
N LEU A 116 13.79 -7.50 -3.33
CA LEU A 116 14.54 -6.47 -4.04
C LEU A 116 15.52 -5.72 -3.11
N LEU A 117 15.09 -5.40 -1.88
CA LEU A 117 16.00 -4.81 -0.88
C LEU A 117 17.11 -5.79 -0.49
N THR A 118 16.80 -7.09 -0.36
CA THR A 118 17.80 -8.13 -0.09
C THR A 118 18.84 -8.21 -1.23
N GLY A 119 18.39 -8.20 -2.48
CA GLY A 119 19.27 -8.18 -3.66
C GLY A 119 20.15 -6.92 -3.75
N ALA A 120 19.64 -5.75 -3.35
CA ALA A 120 20.41 -4.52 -3.30
C ALA A 120 21.60 -4.59 -2.31
N LEU A 121 21.56 -5.49 -1.34
CA LEU A 121 22.64 -5.71 -0.37
C LEU A 121 23.74 -6.65 -0.91
N ASP A 122 23.55 -7.34 -2.04
CA ASP A 122 24.51 -8.38 -2.51
C ASP A 122 25.92 -7.84 -2.76
N ALA A 123 26.04 -6.56 -3.15
CA ALA A 123 27.32 -5.90 -3.34
C ALA A 123 27.96 -5.38 -2.03
N LEU A 124 27.29 -5.53 -0.88
CA LEU A 124 27.70 -4.95 0.40
C LEU A 124 28.00 -6.06 1.43
N ASP A 125 29.27 -6.18 1.82
CA ASP A 125 29.71 -7.12 2.86
C ASP A 125 30.21 -6.37 4.11
N SER A 126 29.27 -5.98 4.97
CA SER A 126 29.55 -5.34 6.26
C SER A 126 28.67 -5.96 7.35
N GLU A 127 29.00 -5.70 8.62
CA GLU A 127 28.19 -6.13 9.74
C GLU A 127 26.77 -5.53 9.68
N ALA A 128 26.66 -4.25 9.32
CA ALA A 128 25.38 -3.56 9.13
C ALA A 128 24.55 -4.20 8.00
N ALA A 129 25.17 -4.54 6.84
CA ALA A 129 24.48 -5.24 5.76
C ALA A 129 23.96 -6.62 6.19
N ARG A 130 24.75 -7.37 6.96
CA ARG A 130 24.30 -8.64 7.55
C ARG A 130 23.14 -8.45 8.53
N GLY A 131 23.18 -7.41 9.36
CA GLY A 131 22.09 -7.02 10.26
C GLY A 131 20.79 -6.77 9.49
N ILE A 132 20.84 -5.95 8.42
CA ILE A 132 19.68 -5.69 7.56
C ILE A 132 19.11 -7.00 6.98
N ARG A 133 19.96 -7.88 6.43
CA ARG A 133 19.50 -9.19 5.90
C ARG A 133 18.80 -10.03 6.97
N THR A 134 19.29 -10.04 8.20
CA THR A 134 18.65 -10.76 9.32
C THR A 134 17.28 -10.17 9.63
N THR A 135 17.16 -8.86 9.71
CA THR A 135 15.86 -8.20 9.94
C THR A 135 14.87 -8.48 8.80
N LEU A 136 15.32 -8.42 7.53
CA LEU A 136 14.48 -8.75 6.37
C LEU A 136 14.02 -10.21 6.38
N ALA A 137 14.85 -11.15 6.83
CA ALA A 137 14.45 -12.55 7.00
C ALA A 137 13.34 -12.69 8.06
N THR A 138 13.46 -12.00 9.19
CA THR A 138 12.40 -11.98 10.23
C THR A 138 11.10 -11.37 9.70
N MET A 139 11.18 -10.28 8.94
CA MET A 139 10.01 -9.65 8.31
C MET A 139 9.32 -10.61 7.35
N ARG A 140 10.08 -11.36 6.55
CA ARG A 140 9.53 -12.38 5.65
C ARG A 140 8.82 -13.48 6.41
N GLU A 141 9.40 -14.01 7.47
CA GLU A 141 8.75 -15.03 8.32
C GLU A 141 7.44 -14.50 8.95
N THR A 142 7.40 -13.21 9.30
CA THR A 142 6.19 -12.56 9.81
C THR A 142 5.12 -12.46 8.73
N ALA A 143 5.49 -12.05 7.51
CA ALA A 143 4.59 -11.99 6.36
C ALA A 143 4.02 -13.38 6.02
N GLU A 144 4.87 -14.41 5.92
CA GLU A 144 4.46 -15.80 5.63
C GLU A 144 3.46 -16.34 6.66
N ARG A 145 3.66 -16.06 7.94
CA ARG A 145 2.70 -16.46 8.99
C ARG A 145 1.36 -15.75 8.88
N ALA A 146 1.37 -14.48 8.45
CA ALA A 146 0.16 -13.71 8.27
C ALA A 146 -0.69 -14.18 7.08
N TRP A 147 -0.11 -14.80 6.04
CA TRP A 147 -0.84 -15.24 4.86
C TRP A 147 -2.06 -16.10 5.16
N ASP A 148 -1.92 -17.07 6.06
CA ASP A 148 -2.98 -18.01 6.41
C ASP A 148 -3.80 -17.58 7.63
N ASN A 149 -3.52 -16.40 8.19
CA ASN A 149 -4.13 -15.92 9.43
C ASN A 149 -4.59 -14.45 9.33
N GLU A 150 -5.66 -14.23 8.58
CA GLU A 150 -6.26 -12.90 8.38
C GLU A 150 -6.46 -12.12 9.69
N PRO A 151 -6.94 -12.71 10.82
CA PRO A 151 -7.09 -11.99 12.08
C PRO A 151 -5.80 -11.41 12.67
N GLU A 152 -4.64 -11.94 12.33
CA GLU A 152 -3.34 -11.46 12.84
C GLU A 152 -2.74 -10.31 12.01
N TRP A 153 -3.31 -9.97 10.85
CA TRP A 153 -2.75 -8.97 9.95
C TRP A 153 -2.48 -7.63 10.61
N ILE A 154 -3.40 -7.18 11.48
CA ILE A 154 -3.27 -5.91 12.15
C ILE A 154 -2.01 -5.83 13.03
N TRP A 155 -1.77 -6.88 13.84
CA TRP A 155 -0.59 -6.92 14.72
C TRP A 155 0.68 -7.14 13.92
N ALA A 156 0.64 -8.01 12.90
CA ALA A 156 1.79 -8.24 12.02
C ALA A 156 2.23 -6.95 11.31
N ILE A 157 1.29 -6.17 10.76
CA ILE A 157 1.60 -4.90 10.09
C ILE A 157 2.14 -3.86 11.10
N GLU A 158 1.55 -3.75 12.29
CA GLU A 158 2.04 -2.82 13.32
C GLU A 158 3.43 -3.22 13.83
N ASP A 159 3.73 -4.49 14.04
CA ASP A 159 5.06 -4.97 14.43
C ASP A 159 6.10 -4.69 13.32
N LEU A 160 5.78 -4.98 12.07
CA LEU A 160 6.63 -4.68 10.92
C LEU A 160 6.96 -3.18 10.82
N ILE A 161 6.00 -2.30 11.10
CA ILE A 161 6.20 -0.84 11.05
C ILE A 161 6.95 -0.32 12.28
N THR A 162 6.57 -0.73 13.48
CA THR A 162 7.06 -0.12 14.72
C THR A 162 8.37 -0.73 15.21
N ILE A 163 8.60 -2.00 14.95
CA ILE A 163 9.78 -2.74 15.41
C ILE A 163 10.79 -2.90 14.27
N ASP A 164 10.39 -3.57 13.18
CA ASP A 164 11.34 -3.98 12.16
C ASP A 164 11.80 -2.81 11.27
N MET A 165 10.88 -1.92 10.86
CA MET A 165 11.28 -0.72 10.10
C MET A 165 12.16 0.23 10.92
N GLN A 166 11.93 0.38 12.23
CA GLN A 166 12.83 1.16 13.07
C GLN A 166 14.24 0.56 13.08
N ARG A 167 14.33 -0.75 13.29
CA ARG A 167 15.61 -1.50 13.26
C ARG A 167 16.33 -1.38 11.92
N LEU A 168 15.58 -1.50 10.80
CA LEU A 168 16.13 -1.31 9.45
C LEU A 168 16.70 0.10 9.24
N ARG A 169 16.02 1.15 9.70
CA ARG A 169 16.51 2.53 9.60
C ARG A 169 17.81 2.74 10.40
N GLU A 170 17.88 2.20 11.61
CA GLU A 170 19.10 2.26 12.44
C GLU A 170 20.27 1.56 11.75
N GLN A 171 20.05 0.35 11.24
CA GLN A 171 21.05 -0.43 10.51
C GLN A 171 21.47 0.22 9.19
N ALA A 172 20.55 0.84 8.45
CA ALA A 172 20.85 1.58 7.22
C ALA A 172 21.70 2.84 7.51
N GLY A 173 21.47 3.51 8.64
CA GLY A 173 22.33 4.60 9.11
C GLY A 173 23.76 4.14 9.34
N LEU A 174 23.96 3.04 10.07
CA LEU A 174 25.28 2.44 10.31
C LEU A 174 25.96 1.97 8.99
N LEU A 175 25.15 1.43 8.06
CA LEU A 175 25.65 1.04 6.74
C LEU A 175 26.16 2.25 5.96
N ALA A 176 25.44 3.36 5.96
CA ALA A 176 25.84 4.60 5.27
C ALA A 176 27.12 5.21 5.87
N GLU A 177 27.28 5.17 7.19
CA GLU A 177 28.48 5.68 7.88
C GLU A 177 29.74 4.83 7.60
N SER A 178 29.58 3.53 7.40
CA SER A 178 30.67 2.58 7.21
C SER A 178 31.04 2.34 5.75
N ALA A 179 30.32 2.93 4.81
CA ALA A 179 30.44 2.61 3.39
C ALA A 179 31.66 3.29 2.72
N ALA A 180 32.36 2.54 1.89
CA ALA A 180 33.42 3.06 1.05
C ALA A 180 32.85 3.82 -0.16
N GLU A 181 33.63 4.77 -0.72
CA GLU A 181 33.22 5.60 -1.88
C GLU A 181 32.77 4.80 -3.10
N ASN A 182 33.29 3.59 -3.30
CA ASN A 182 32.91 2.73 -4.42
C ASN A 182 31.53 2.06 -4.27
N ASN A 183 30.87 2.19 -3.13
CA ASN A 183 29.58 1.55 -2.83
C ASN A 183 28.37 2.51 -2.96
N ILE A 184 28.58 3.73 -3.45
CA ILE A 184 27.52 4.78 -3.51
C ILE A 184 26.29 4.31 -4.31
N ALA A 185 26.46 3.59 -5.41
CA ALA A 185 25.35 3.10 -6.22
C ALA A 185 24.52 2.07 -5.43
N ALA A 186 25.17 1.08 -4.80
CA ALA A 186 24.50 0.06 -3.99
C ALA A 186 23.77 0.68 -2.78
N LEU A 187 24.37 1.70 -2.15
CA LEU A 187 23.72 2.41 -1.05
C LEU A 187 22.45 3.15 -1.49
N ARG A 188 22.47 3.77 -2.68
CA ARG A 188 21.26 4.39 -3.25
C ARG A 188 20.15 3.38 -3.50
N ASP A 189 20.52 2.21 -4.02
CA ASP A 189 19.56 1.12 -4.26
C ASP A 189 18.96 0.64 -2.95
N VAL A 190 19.79 0.41 -1.91
CA VAL A 190 19.33 0.05 -0.57
C VAL A 190 18.38 1.12 0.00
N GLN A 191 18.74 2.40 -0.09
CA GLN A 191 17.90 3.48 0.38
C GLN A 191 16.58 3.53 -0.38
N THR A 192 16.61 3.39 -1.71
CA THR A 192 15.42 3.40 -2.56
C THR A 192 14.45 2.28 -2.16
N TRP A 193 14.97 1.06 -1.99
CA TRP A 193 14.12 -0.08 -1.64
C TRP A 193 13.64 -0.04 -0.19
N LEU A 194 14.43 0.55 0.73
CA LEU A 194 14.00 0.79 2.10
C LEU A 194 12.82 1.77 2.16
N GLU A 195 12.89 2.88 1.41
CA GLU A 195 11.79 3.84 1.29
C GLU A 195 10.54 3.19 0.65
N ARG A 196 10.72 2.30 -0.33
CA ARG A 196 9.61 1.56 -0.96
C ARG A 196 8.96 0.57 0.00
N LEU A 197 9.76 -0.15 0.79
CA LEU A 197 9.28 -1.07 1.82
C LEU A 197 8.46 -0.34 2.88
N GLU A 198 8.96 0.80 3.36
CA GLU A 198 8.24 1.65 4.31
C GLU A 198 6.91 2.15 3.72
N HIS A 199 6.95 2.68 2.48
CA HIS A 199 5.76 3.15 1.78
C HIS A 199 4.71 2.04 1.63
N HIS A 200 5.14 0.82 1.31
CA HIS A 200 4.27 -0.34 1.17
C HIS A 200 3.55 -0.66 2.49
N LEU A 201 4.30 -0.81 3.58
CA LEU A 201 3.73 -1.10 4.91
C LEU A 201 2.77 0.00 5.40
N LEU A 202 3.14 1.27 5.19
CA LEU A 202 2.26 2.40 5.51
C LEU A 202 1.00 2.41 4.63
N GLY A 203 1.09 1.95 3.38
CA GLY A 203 -0.03 1.74 2.49
C GLY A 203 -0.99 0.67 3.01
N MET A 204 -0.47 -0.51 3.39
CA MET A 204 -1.26 -1.59 3.99
C MET A 204 -1.99 -1.12 5.25
N ARG A 205 -1.30 -0.44 6.16
CA ARG A 205 -1.92 0.12 7.37
C ARG A 205 -3.01 1.15 7.06
N ARG A 206 -2.77 2.03 6.08
CA ARG A 206 -3.76 3.03 5.65
C ARG A 206 -5.02 2.37 5.10
N ASP A 207 -4.88 1.36 4.27
CA ASP A 207 -6.01 0.64 3.69
C ASP A 207 -6.81 -0.09 4.78
N LEU A 208 -6.13 -0.73 5.75
CA LEU A 208 -6.82 -1.30 6.92
C LEU A 208 -7.63 -0.25 7.67
N ARG A 209 -7.07 0.94 7.92
CA ARG A 209 -7.78 2.01 8.63
C ARG A 209 -9.00 2.55 7.89
N ILE A 210 -8.95 2.55 6.56
CA ILE A 210 -10.05 3.04 5.73
C ILE A 210 -11.16 2.00 5.58
N PHE A 211 -10.78 0.76 5.29
CA PHE A 211 -11.74 -0.30 4.96
C PHE A 211 -12.12 -1.18 6.15
N ALA A 212 -11.35 -1.14 7.22
CA ALA A 212 -11.56 -1.88 8.45
C ALA A 212 -11.20 -1.01 9.67
N PRO A 213 -11.95 0.08 9.97
CA PRO A 213 -11.59 1.08 10.98
C PRO A 213 -11.46 0.51 12.39
N TRP A 214 -12.12 -0.60 12.71
CA TRP A 214 -11.98 -1.30 13.99
C TRP A 214 -10.56 -1.80 14.27
N THR A 215 -9.76 -2.00 13.22
CA THR A 215 -8.39 -2.53 13.33
C THR A 215 -7.48 -1.63 14.15
N GLU A 216 -7.64 -0.31 14.07
CA GLU A 216 -6.86 0.64 14.84
C GLU A 216 -7.06 0.48 16.34
N ARG A 217 -8.30 0.14 16.77
CA ARG A 217 -8.65 -0.10 18.18
C ARG A 217 -8.13 -1.45 18.66
N LEU A 218 -8.11 -2.45 17.78
CA LEU A 218 -7.58 -3.78 18.10
C LEU A 218 -6.06 -3.84 18.15
N ALA A 219 -5.36 -2.96 17.41
CA ALA A 219 -3.90 -2.93 17.37
C ALA A 219 -3.28 -2.62 18.74
N SER A 220 -3.93 -1.77 19.55
CA SER A 220 -3.41 -1.31 20.84
C SER A 220 -4.47 -1.40 21.94
N PRO A 221 -4.89 -2.61 22.35
CA PRO A 221 -5.90 -2.77 23.37
C PRO A 221 -5.36 -2.34 24.76
N PRO A 222 -6.22 -1.85 25.67
CA PRO A 222 -5.85 -1.58 27.04
C PRO A 222 -5.32 -2.83 27.75
N SER A 223 -4.56 -2.62 28.84
CA SER A 223 -4.05 -3.73 29.65
C SER A 223 -5.17 -4.65 30.11
N GLY A 224 -4.99 -5.96 29.90
CA GLY A 224 -5.98 -6.99 30.21
C GLY A 224 -7.05 -7.22 29.13
N CYS A 225 -7.02 -6.50 28.00
CA CYS A 225 -7.99 -6.65 26.90
C CYS A 225 -7.43 -7.45 25.70
N ALA A 226 -6.21 -7.97 25.74
CA ALA A 226 -5.61 -8.66 24.61
C ALA A 226 -6.42 -9.89 24.13
N GLU A 227 -6.98 -10.67 25.06
CA GLU A 227 -7.77 -11.86 24.73
C GLU A 227 -9.09 -11.50 24.03
N ILE A 228 -9.81 -10.48 24.54
CA ILE A 228 -11.04 -10.02 23.89
C ILE A 228 -10.76 -9.34 22.55
N ALA A 229 -9.66 -8.61 22.42
CA ALA A 229 -9.22 -8.02 21.14
C ALA A 229 -8.94 -9.11 20.10
N ALA A 230 -8.19 -10.16 20.46
CA ALA A 230 -7.92 -11.30 19.60
C ALA A 230 -9.22 -12.03 19.20
N ARG A 231 -10.15 -12.20 20.13
CA ARG A 231 -11.44 -12.82 19.84
C ARG A 231 -12.28 -11.98 18.87
N VAL A 232 -12.32 -10.66 19.04
CA VAL A 232 -13.02 -9.76 18.12
C VAL A 232 -12.37 -9.81 16.74
N ALA A 233 -11.04 -9.74 16.65
CA ALA A 233 -10.31 -9.86 15.39
C ALA A 233 -10.63 -11.20 14.66
N ALA A 234 -10.72 -12.30 15.39
CA ALA A 234 -11.06 -13.61 14.82
C ALA A 234 -12.51 -13.70 14.30
N LEU A 235 -13.42 -12.84 14.77
CA LEU A 235 -14.82 -12.77 14.33
C LEU A 235 -15.00 -11.83 13.14
N MET A 236 -14.16 -10.81 13.03
CA MET A 236 -14.20 -9.82 11.94
C MET A 236 -13.40 -10.29 10.74
N THR A 237 -13.78 -9.85 9.55
CA THR A 237 -13.06 -10.19 8.30
C THR A 237 -12.67 -8.94 7.54
N TYR A 238 -11.60 -9.05 6.74
CA TYR A 238 -11.10 -7.99 5.86
C TYR A 238 -11.58 -8.14 4.40
N GLY A 239 -12.46 -9.10 4.14
CA GLY A 239 -13.05 -9.32 2.82
C GLY A 239 -12.40 -10.43 1.99
N MET A 240 -11.44 -11.19 2.53
CA MET A 240 -10.84 -12.32 1.81
C MET A 240 -11.78 -13.52 1.65
N THR A 241 -12.42 -13.92 2.74
CA THR A 241 -13.29 -15.10 2.79
C THR A 241 -14.78 -14.74 2.87
N SER A 242 -15.08 -13.53 3.31
CA SER A 242 -16.43 -13.01 3.50
C SER A 242 -16.43 -11.50 3.29
N PRO A 243 -17.56 -10.82 3.09
CA PRO A 243 -17.63 -9.36 3.04
C PRO A 243 -16.94 -8.72 4.25
N VAL A 244 -16.32 -7.54 4.04
CA VAL A 244 -15.71 -6.77 5.13
C VAL A 244 -16.72 -6.55 6.23
N GLY A 245 -16.30 -6.75 7.50
CA GLY A 245 -17.19 -6.63 8.66
C GLY A 245 -18.11 -7.83 8.88
N ALA A 246 -18.00 -8.91 8.09
CA ALA A 246 -18.74 -10.14 8.43
C ALA A 246 -18.34 -10.62 9.84
N GLY A 247 -19.34 -11.03 10.63
CA GLY A 247 -19.12 -11.37 12.05
C GLY A 247 -19.38 -10.22 13.02
N GLU A 248 -19.79 -9.03 12.52
CA GLU A 248 -20.09 -7.85 13.35
C GLU A 248 -21.00 -8.18 14.54
N ALA A 249 -22.13 -8.85 14.32
CA ALA A 249 -23.06 -9.19 15.38
C ALA A 249 -22.40 -10.04 16.49
N GLN A 250 -21.60 -11.05 16.10
CA GLN A 250 -20.88 -11.91 17.04
C GLN A 250 -19.77 -11.13 17.79
N ALA A 251 -19.11 -10.20 17.12
CA ALA A 251 -18.09 -9.34 17.72
C ALA A 251 -18.73 -8.39 18.76
N LEU A 252 -19.87 -7.77 18.45
CA LEU A 252 -20.62 -6.92 19.36
C LEU A 252 -21.14 -7.71 20.56
N ASP A 253 -21.68 -8.93 20.35
CA ASP A 253 -22.12 -9.82 21.43
C ASP A 253 -20.95 -10.21 22.35
N ALA A 254 -19.77 -10.46 21.80
CA ALA A 254 -18.56 -10.77 22.58
C ALA A 254 -18.12 -9.58 23.45
N LEU A 255 -18.17 -8.35 22.91
CA LEU A 255 -17.87 -7.12 23.66
C LEU A 255 -18.92 -6.85 24.76
N ASP A 256 -20.19 -7.11 24.47
CA ASP A 256 -21.26 -6.98 25.47
C ASP A 256 -21.08 -7.97 26.62
N ALA A 257 -20.75 -9.21 26.32
CA ALA A 257 -20.47 -10.23 27.32
C ALA A 257 -19.28 -9.83 28.22
N PHE A 258 -18.19 -9.32 27.62
CA PHE A 258 -17.01 -8.87 28.34
C PHE A 258 -17.29 -7.64 29.23
N SER A 259 -18.17 -6.73 28.82
CA SER A 259 -18.52 -5.51 29.55
C SER A 259 -19.52 -5.70 30.70
N ARG A 260 -20.07 -6.91 30.87
CA ARG A 260 -21.04 -7.19 31.97
C ARG A 260 -20.40 -7.16 33.36
N ASP A 261 -19.12 -7.46 33.44
CA ASP A 261 -18.35 -7.35 34.68
C ASP A 261 -17.92 -5.89 34.91
N ALA A 262 -17.55 -5.57 36.15
CA ALA A 262 -17.05 -4.25 36.49
C ALA A 262 -15.68 -4.02 35.83
N VAL A 263 -15.65 -3.31 34.70
CA VAL A 263 -14.42 -2.96 33.97
C VAL A 263 -13.96 -1.54 34.31
N PRO A 264 -12.65 -1.27 34.28
CA PRO A 264 -12.09 0.09 34.42
C PRO A 264 -12.65 1.06 33.36
N ASP A 265 -12.70 2.35 33.66
CA ASP A 265 -13.24 3.37 32.77
C ASP A 265 -12.52 3.41 31.41
N ALA A 266 -11.19 3.28 31.39
CA ALA A 266 -10.41 3.22 30.15
C ALA A 266 -10.78 2.01 29.27
N VAL A 267 -11.14 0.86 29.87
CA VAL A 267 -11.59 -0.33 29.14
C VAL A 267 -13.00 -0.09 28.59
N ARG A 268 -13.86 0.57 29.36
CA ARG A 268 -15.22 0.91 28.95
C ARG A 268 -15.21 1.88 27.77
N GLU A 269 -14.36 2.90 27.79
CA GLU A 269 -14.17 3.85 26.71
C GLU A 269 -13.67 3.13 25.44
N TRP A 270 -12.63 2.29 25.57
CA TRP A 270 -12.14 1.48 24.45
C TRP A 270 -13.19 0.58 23.82
N ILE A 271 -14.05 -0.09 24.64
CA ILE A 271 -15.16 -0.91 24.13
C ILE A 271 -16.16 -0.04 23.36
N GLN A 272 -16.50 1.15 23.85
CA GLN A 272 -17.42 2.06 23.16
C GLN A 272 -16.87 2.53 21.82
N ASP A 273 -15.58 2.91 21.77
CA ASP A 273 -14.89 3.32 20.56
C ASP A 273 -14.80 2.17 19.54
N LEU A 274 -14.49 0.95 20.01
CA LEU A 274 -14.43 -0.22 19.15
C LEU A 274 -15.80 -0.58 18.57
N ARG A 275 -16.87 -0.49 19.38
CA ARG A 275 -18.26 -0.70 18.90
C ARG A 275 -18.66 0.32 17.85
N ALA A 276 -18.31 1.59 18.04
CA ALA A 276 -18.57 2.64 17.07
C ALA A 276 -17.84 2.35 15.74
N ALA A 277 -16.57 1.96 15.81
CA ALA A 277 -15.77 1.65 14.63
C ALA A 277 -16.21 0.36 13.90
N ILE A 278 -16.84 -0.60 14.60
CA ILE A 278 -17.43 -1.80 13.97
C ILE A 278 -18.75 -1.46 13.24
N ALA A 279 -19.49 -0.46 13.72
CA ALA A 279 -20.77 -0.05 13.14
C ALA A 279 -20.65 0.96 11.98
N GLU A 280 -19.44 1.50 11.72
CA GLU A 280 -19.13 2.35 10.57
C GLU A 280 -18.93 1.53 9.29
#